data_9afe1a8824f3ffe2c5960b46f7515b7b
#
_entry.id   9afe1a8824f3ffe2c5960b46f7515b7b
#
_cell.length_a   1.000
_cell.length_b   1.000
_cell.length_c   1.000
_cell.angle_alpha   90.00
_cell.angle_beta   90.00
_cell.angle_gamma   90.00
#
_symmetry.space_group_name_H-M   'P 1'
#
loop_
_entity.id
_entity.type
_entity.pdbx_description
1 polymer ?
#
loop_
_entity_poly.entity_id
_entity_poly.type
_entity_poly.pdbx_seq_one_letter_code
_entity_poly.pdbx_strand_id
1 'polypeptide(L)'
;MRGRGSMTVDRRALLGAGGFLAMTTILRPARLLAQGSSPTRIGIIGSGNIGGTIGGLWVKKGHSVFFSSRHPEELKDMIAKLGSLAKAGTVEEAVAFGDVLFIAVPYGAIPQIGKDYSARMKGKVMLDACNAVSTRDGAVADEVEQNGIGVTTQKYFPGVRIVRAFNTMSYMVFAREANRPDPKLAIPIAGDDPQAVQVAAALVRDASR
;
A
#
# COMPACT_ATOMS: atom_id res chain seq x y z
N MET A 1 -10.50 80.87 30.39
CA MET A 1 -11.09 80.40 29.09
C MET A 1 -10.10 79.49 28.45
N ARG A 2 -10.46 78.22 28.38
CA ARG A 2 -9.60 77.12 27.86
C ARG A 2 -9.94 76.84 26.38
N GLY A 3 -8.96 77.08 25.49
CA GLY A 3 -9.06 76.72 24.07
C GLY A 3 -8.83 75.22 23.83
N ARG A 4 -9.78 74.58 23.21
CA ARG A 4 -9.67 73.16 22.73
C ARG A 4 -8.89 73.17 21.42
N GLY A 5 -7.68 72.59 21.42
CA GLY A 5 -6.97 72.26 20.21
C GLY A 5 -7.52 70.96 19.60
N SER A 6 -8.06 71.06 18.42
CA SER A 6 -8.49 69.92 17.62
C SER A 6 -7.27 69.29 16.90
N MET A 7 -6.90 68.08 17.27
CA MET A 7 -5.93 67.32 16.51
C MET A 7 -6.61 66.71 15.27
N THR A 8 -6.30 67.22 14.11
CA THR A 8 -6.66 66.63 12.82
C THR A 8 -5.63 65.58 12.47
N VAL A 9 -6.06 64.32 12.47
CA VAL A 9 -5.25 63.18 11.99
C VAL A 9 -5.28 63.19 10.47
N ASP A 10 -4.12 63.41 9.86
CA ASP A 10 -3.94 63.43 8.42
C ASP A 10 -4.08 61.99 7.87
N ARG A 11 -5.17 61.77 7.12
CA ARG A 11 -5.53 60.47 6.52
C ARG A 11 -4.57 60.00 5.41
N ARG A 12 -3.61 60.80 5.01
CA ARG A 12 -2.62 60.47 3.98
C ARG A 12 -1.37 59.74 4.49
N ALA A 13 -1.12 59.77 5.80
CA ALA A 13 0.03 59.08 6.41
C ALA A 13 -0.21 57.61 6.73
N LEU A 14 -1.44 57.09 6.56
CA LEU A 14 -1.81 55.71 6.90
C LEU A 14 -1.80 54.71 5.70
N LEU A 15 -1.44 55.20 4.50
CA LEU A 15 -1.43 54.35 3.28
C LEU A 15 -0.03 53.93 2.80
N GLY A 16 1.02 54.24 3.58
CA GLY A 16 2.41 54.00 3.15
C GLY A 16 3.14 52.81 3.78
N ALA A 17 2.53 52.08 4.72
CA ALA A 17 3.26 51.02 5.48
C ALA A 17 2.64 49.62 5.47
N GLY A 18 1.74 49.32 4.54
CA GLY A 18 1.00 48.03 4.50
C GLY A 18 1.17 47.18 3.23
N GLY A 19 2.18 47.41 2.42
CA GLY A 19 2.26 46.86 1.09
C GLY A 19 3.43 45.94 0.73
N PHE A 20 4.04 45.17 1.67
CA PHE A 20 5.14 44.28 1.28
C PHE A 20 5.30 43.04 2.16
N LEU A 21 4.22 42.34 2.49
CA LEU A 21 4.36 40.97 3.14
C LEU A 21 3.19 40.06 2.84
N ALA A 22 2.84 39.87 1.60
CA ALA A 22 1.84 38.83 1.24
C ALA A 22 2.03 38.32 -0.18
N MET A 23 3.23 37.84 -0.56
CA MET A 23 3.40 37.18 -1.87
C MET A 23 4.56 36.19 -1.91
N THR A 24 4.63 35.24 -0.96
CA THR A 24 5.60 34.12 -1.06
C THR A 24 5.11 32.79 -0.51
N THR A 25 3.82 32.47 -0.55
CA THR A 25 3.37 31.12 -0.12
C THR A 25 2.28 30.49 -0.98
N ILE A 26 2.28 30.73 -2.29
CA ILE A 26 1.42 29.94 -3.17
C ILE A 26 2.24 29.49 -4.39
N LEU A 27 3.08 28.45 -4.20
CA LEU A 27 3.61 27.66 -5.33
C LEU A 27 4.36 26.43 -4.80
N ARG A 28 3.68 25.50 -4.14
CA ARG A 28 4.16 24.14 -3.94
C ARG A 28 3.05 23.12 -3.66
N PRO A 29 2.14 22.83 -4.59
CA PRO A 29 1.52 21.51 -4.58
C PRO A 29 1.89 20.59 -5.74
N ALA A 30 2.58 21.08 -6.80
CA ALA A 30 2.76 20.30 -8.02
C ALA A 30 3.95 19.32 -8.01
N ARG A 31 4.85 19.36 -7.01
CA ARG A 31 6.00 18.45 -6.93
C ARG A 31 5.80 17.19 -6.07
N LEU A 32 4.69 17.06 -5.37
CA LEU A 32 4.43 15.88 -4.53
C LEU A 32 3.93 14.66 -5.32
N LEU A 33 3.54 14.81 -6.58
CA LEU A 33 3.00 13.71 -7.39
C LEU A 33 4.04 12.99 -8.26
N ALA A 34 5.29 13.40 -8.24
CA ALA A 34 6.37 12.80 -9.05
C ALA A 34 7.48 12.13 -8.23
N GLN A 35 7.39 12.11 -6.90
CA GLN A 35 8.32 11.33 -6.08
C GLN A 35 7.82 9.89 -6.07
N GLY A 36 8.61 8.96 -6.64
CA GLY A 36 8.46 7.53 -6.41
C GLY A 36 8.36 7.28 -4.90
N SER A 37 7.59 6.27 -4.49
CA SER A 37 7.49 5.93 -3.08
C SER A 37 8.89 5.67 -2.51
N SER A 38 9.16 6.13 -1.29
CA SER A 38 10.40 5.79 -0.60
C SER A 38 10.53 4.27 -0.51
N PRO A 39 11.76 3.70 -0.58
CA PRO A 39 11.98 2.28 -0.42
C PRO A 39 11.24 1.75 0.82
N THR A 40 10.41 0.74 0.63
CA THR A 40 9.56 0.15 1.68
C THR A 40 9.99 -1.29 1.91
N ARG A 41 9.96 -1.76 3.15
CA ARG A 41 10.12 -3.18 3.47
C ARG A 41 8.78 -3.87 3.35
N ILE A 42 8.68 -4.83 2.43
CA ILE A 42 7.43 -5.54 2.13
C ILE A 42 7.58 -7.01 2.52
N GLY A 43 6.70 -7.50 3.39
CA GLY A 43 6.59 -8.91 3.73
C GLY A 43 5.50 -9.58 2.90
N ILE A 44 5.85 -10.58 2.11
CA ILE A 44 4.92 -11.33 1.26
C ILE A 44 4.52 -12.63 1.93
N ILE A 45 3.23 -12.84 2.13
CA ILE A 45 2.64 -14.06 2.63
C ILE A 45 2.08 -14.82 1.43
N GLY A 46 2.81 -15.87 1.00
CA GLY A 46 2.50 -16.64 -0.19
C GLY A 46 3.22 -16.16 -1.45
N SER A 47 4.38 -16.76 -1.74
CA SER A 47 5.25 -16.42 -2.87
C SER A 47 5.00 -17.30 -4.11
N GLY A 48 3.74 -17.66 -4.35
CA GLY A 48 3.31 -18.31 -5.58
C GLY A 48 3.28 -17.35 -6.78
N ASN A 49 2.47 -17.68 -7.78
CA ASN A 49 2.41 -16.91 -9.03
C ASN A 49 2.15 -15.41 -8.81
N ILE A 50 1.15 -15.03 -8.00
CA ILE A 50 0.83 -13.62 -7.75
C ILE A 50 1.90 -12.98 -6.87
N GLY A 51 2.18 -13.57 -5.70
CA GLY A 51 3.14 -13.02 -4.74
C GLY A 51 4.55 -12.88 -5.31
N GLY A 52 5.01 -13.88 -6.05
CA GLY A 52 6.31 -13.85 -6.73
C GLY A 52 6.38 -12.79 -7.83
N THR A 53 5.32 -12.68 -8.66
CA THR A 53 5.26 -11.71 -9.76
C THR A 53 5.25 -10.27 -9.23
N ILE A 54 4.30 -9.94 -8.36
CA ILE A 54 4.15 -8.58 -7.82
C ILE A 54 5.36 -8.20 -6.95
N GLY A 55 5.82 -9.11 -6.10
CA GLY A 55 7.02 -8.90 -5.29
C GLY A 55 8.26 -8.65 -6.14
N GLY A 56 8.42 -9.38 -7.24
CA GLY A 56 9.51 -9.17 -8.20
C GLY A 56 9.47 -7.80 -8.87
N LEU A 57 8.27 -7.28 -9.17
CA LEU A 57 8.10 -5.91 -9.68
C LEU A 57 8.52 -4.88 -8.64
N TRP A 58 8.17 -5.06 -7.37
CA TRP A 58 8.59 -4.17 -6.28
C TRP A 58 10.10 -4.21 -6.04
N VAL A 59 10.74 -5.38 -6.10
CA VAL A 59 12.21 -5.49 -6.04
C VAL A 59 12.86 -4.66 -7.15
N LYS A 60 12.37 -4.76 -8.39
CA LYS A 60 12.86 -3.97 -9.54
C LYS A 60 12.69 -2.46 -9.34
N LYS A 61 11.75 -2.03 -8.50
CA LYS A 61 11.51 -0.62 -8.13
C LYS A 61 12.33 -0.16 -6.92
N GLY A 62 13.15 -1.02 -6.35
CA GLY A 62 14.05 -0.69 -5.23
C GLY A 62 13.44 -0.94 -3.85
N HIS A 63 12.28 -1.61 -3.74
CA HIS A 63 11.76 -2.05 -2.45
C HIS A 63 12.51 -3.28 -1.95
N SER A 64 12.68 -3.38 -0.62
CA SER A 64 13.20 -4.59 0.02
C SER A 64 12.05 -5.56 0.27
N VAL A 65 12.10 -6.75 -0.31
CA VAL A 65 11.00 -7.70 -0.27
C VAL A 65 11.41 -9.02 0.39
N PHE A 66 10.61 -9.47 1.34
CA PHE A 66 10.77 -10.77 1.99
C PHE A 66 9.66 -11.71 1.53
N PHE A 67 10.03 -12.76 0.80
CA PHE A 67 9.12 -13.75 0.24
C PHE A 67 8.94 -14.91 1.19
N SER A 68 7.71 -15.24 1.60
CA SER A 68 7.47 -16.40 2.43
C SER A 68 6.79 -17.54 1.68
N SER A 69 7.20 -18.75 2.02
CA SER A 69 6.63 -19.99 1.52
C SER A 69 6.56 -21.03 2.65
N ARG A 70 5.73 -22.06 2.47
CA ARG A 70 5.80 -23.29 3.26
C ARG A 70 7.08 -24.08 3.00
N HIS A 71 7.67 -23.85 1.82
CA HIS A 71 8.90 -24.45 1.32
C HIS A 71 9.86 -23.34 0.86
N PRO A 72 10.50 -22.59 1.80
CA PRO A 72 11.36 -21.44 1.45
C PRO A 72 12.57 -21.85 0.60
N GLU A 73 13.03 -23.10 0.72
CA GLU A 73 14.11 -23.67 -0.07
C GLU A 73 13.84 -23.68 -1.58
N GLU A 74 12.58 -23.76 -1.99
CA GLU A 74 12.17 -23.72 -3.40
C GLU A 74 12.27 -22.32 -4.01
N LEU A 75 12.40 -21.28 -3.19
CA LEU A 75 12.50 -19.90 -3.63
C LEU A 75 13.93 -19.45 -3.99
N LYS A 76 14.94 -20.31 -3.79
CA LYS A 76 16.38 -19.94 -3.97
C LYS A 76 16.68 -19.34 -5.33
N ASP A 77 16.20 -19.97 -6.40
CA ASP A 77 16.47 -19.49 -7.77
C ASP A 77 15.76 -18.16 -8.06
N MET A 78 14.57 -17.96 -7.54
CA MET A 78 13.84 -16.70 -7.65
C MET A 78 14.60 -15.59 -6.92
N ILE A 79 15.03 -15.83 -5.69
CA ILE A 79 15.79 -14.86 -4.88
C ILE A 79 17.11 -14.50 -5.54
N ALA A 80 17.86 -15.50 -6.05
CA ALA A 80 19.11 -15.27 -6.75
C ALA A 80 18.95 -14.36 -7.98
N LYS A 81 17.86 -14.55 -8.75
CA LYS A 81 17.54 -13.71 -9.92
C LYS A 81 17.11 -12.30 -9.54
N LEU A 82 16.44 -12.11 -8.39
CA LEU A 82 15.96 -10.80 -7.93
C LEU A 82 17.06 -9.95 -7.25
N GLY A 83 18.12 -10.58 -6.74
CA GLY A 83 19.27 -9.89 -6.15
C GLY A 83 19.11 -9.52 -4.67
N SER A 84 19.95 -8.63 -4.18
CA SER A 84 20.17 -8.36 -2.74
C SER A 84 18.98 -7.75 -2.00
N LEU A 85 18.01 -7.18 -2.70
CA LEU A 85 16.79 -6.63 -2.10
C LEU A 85 15.73 -7.68 -1.83
N ALA A 86 15.90 -8.92 -2.33
CA ALA A 86 15.01 -10.04 -2.13
C ALA A 86 15.56 -11.00 -1.07
N LYS A 87 14.68 -11.46 -0.17
CA LYS A 87 14.97 -12.50 0.83
C LYS A 87 13.83 -13.50 0.83
N ALA A 88 14.10 -14.74 1.29
CA ALA A 88 13.07 -15.75 1.46
C ALA A 88 13.16 -16.39 2.85
N GLY A 89 12.02 -16.89 3.32
CA GLY A 89 11.91 -17.59 4.59
C GLY A 89 10.47 -17.95 4.95
N THR A 90 10.20 -18.00 6.25
CA THR A 90 8.91 -18.33 6.82
C THR A 90 7.91 -17.16 6.80
N VAL A 91 6.62 -17.44 7.05
CA VAL A 91 5.60 -16.40 7.22
C VAL A 91 5.92 -15.49 8.40
N GLU A 92 6.40 -16.07 9.50
CA GLU A 92 6.78 -15.32 10.70
C GLU A 92 7.86 -14.28 10.41
N GLU A 93 8.90 -14.68 9.68
CA GLU A 93 9.99 -13.79 9.28
C GLU A 93 9.51 -12.68 8.31
N ALA A 94 8.63 -13.02 7.36
CA ALA A 94 8.04 -12.03 6.45
C ALA A 94 7.19 -11.00 7.21
N VAL A 95 6.38 -11.45 8.17
CA VAL A 95 5.56 -10.57 9.03
C VAL A 95 6.44 -9.68 9.90
N ALA A 96 7.53 -10.21 10.47
CA ALA A 96 8.47 -9.42 11.26
C ALA A 96 9.24 -8.39 10.42
N PHE A 97 9.63 -8.77 9.20
CA PHE A 97 10.41 -7.92 8.29
C PHE A 97 9.61 -6.74 7.73
N GLY A 98 8.36 -6.99 7.27
CA GLY A 98 7.60 -6.02 6.49
C GLY A 98 7.01 -4.87 7.32
N ASP A 99 7.21 -3.64 6.89
CA ASP A 99 6.44 -2.49 7.34
C ASP A 99 5.04 -2.52 6.70
N VAL A 100 4.96 -3.02 5.47
CA VAL A 100 3.73 -3.33 4.74
C VAL A 100 3.71 -4.82 4.42
N LEU A 101 2.54 -5.43 4.48
CA LEU A 101 2.34 -6.84 4.16
C LEU A 101 1.58 -6.99 2.83
N PHE A 102 1.86 -8.07 2.13
CA PHE A 102 1.10 -8.48 0.95
C PHE A 102 0.71 -9.95 1.09
N ILE A 103 -0.58 -10.24 1.10
CA ILE A 103 -1.08 -11.61 1.20
C ILE A 103 -1.62 -12.08 -0.14
N ALA A 104 -1.11 -13.22 -0.64
CA ALA A 104 -1.43 -13.82 -1.93
C ALA A 104 -1.43 -15.35 -1.84
N VAL A 105 -2.35 -15.88 -1.07
CA VAL A 105 -2.52 -17.31 -0.80
C VAL A 105 -3.90 -17.81 -1.28
N PRO A 106 -4.12 -19.13 -1.44
CA PRO A 106 -5.48 -19.68 -1.51
C PRO A 106 -6.30 -19.21 -0.30
N TYR A 107 -7.54 -18.79 -0.54
CA TYR A 107 -8.34 -18.14 0.52
C TYR A 107 -8.62 -19.08 1.70
N GLY A 108 -8.67 -20.39 1.45
CA GLY A 108 -8.79 -21.42 2.49
C GLY A 108 -7.69 -21.40 3.56
N ALA A 109 -6.54 -20.76 3.28
CA ALA A 109 -5.45 -20.60 4.25
C ALA A 109 -5.62 -19.37 5.16
N ILE A 110 -6.51 -18.44 4.83
CA ILE A 110 -6.71 -17.18 5.57
C ILE A 110 -7.05 -17.41 7.05
N PRO A 111 -7.98 -18.31 7.43
CA PRO A 111 -8.33 -18.53 8.84
C PRO A 111 -7.12 -18.95 9.67
N GLN A 112 -6.31 -19.88 9.15
CA GLN A 112 -5.15 -20.39 9.88
C GLN A 112 -4.05 -19.32 9.99
N ILE A 113 -3.75 -18.60 8.92
CA ILE A 113 -2.77 -17.50 8.93
C ILE A 113 -3.22 -16.39 9.90
N GLY A 114 -4.51 -16.05 9.91
CA GLY A 114 -5.07 -15.10 10.85
C GLY A 114 -4.90 -15.54 12.31
N LYS A 115 -5.21 -16.80 12.60
CA LYS A 115 -5.03 -17.40 13.93
C LYS A 115 -3.57 -17.32 14.42
N ASP A 116 -2.62 -17.63 13.53
CA ASP A 116 -1.22 -17.78 13.91
C ASP A 116 -0.48 -16.43 13.99
N TYR A 117 -0.87 -15.46 13.13
CA TYR A 117 -0.04 -14.25 12.93
C TYR A 117 -0.77 -12.92 13.09
N SER A 118 -2.11 -12.84 13.16
CA SER A 118 -2.84 -11.56 13.18
C SER A 118 -2.39 -10.62 14.30
N ALA A 119 -2.08 -11.15 15.47
CA ALA A 119 -1.61 -10.34 16.60
C ALA A 119 -0.32 -9.55 16.27
N ARG A 120 0.60 -10.16 15.52
CA ARG A 120 1.87 -9.54 15.08
C ARG A 120 1.70 -8.60 13.88
N MET A 121 0.58 -8.70 13.19
CA MET A 121 0.24 -7.85 12.03
C MET A 121 -0.54 -6.59 12.43
N LYS A 122 -1.02 -6.52 13.67
CA LYS A 122 -1.86 -5.42 14.17
C LYS A 122 -1.23 -4.05 13.89
N GLY A 123 -2.02 -3.14 13.33
CA GLY A 123 -1.60 -1.79 12.96
C GLY A 123 -0.85 -1.70 11.62
N LYS A 124 -0.37 -2.81 11.06
CA LYS A 124 0.28 -2.80 9.74
C LYS A 124 -0.74 -2.65 8.62
N VAL A 125 -0.30 -2.07 7.51
CA VAL A 125 -1.07 -2.10 6.25
C VAL A 125 -0.84 -3.44 5.57
N MET A 126 -1.93 -4.08 5.12
CA MET A 126 -1.87 -5.33 4.37
C MET A 126 -2.65 -5.22 3.05
N LEU A 127 -1.95 -5.36 1.94
CA LEU A 127 -2.58 -5.52 0.63
C LEU A 127 -3.06 -6.97 0.49
N ASP A 128 -4.32 -7.18 0.14
CA ASP A 128 -4.95 -8.50 0.00
C ASP A 128 -5.32 -8.77 -1.46
N ALA A 129 -4.62 -9.74 -2.08
CA ALA A 129 -4.86 -10.22 -3.43
C ALA A 129 -5.66 -11.54 -3.49
N CYS A 130 -6.10 -12.06 -2.35
CA CYS A 130 -6.76 -13.36 -2.30
C CYS A 130 -8.20 -13.29 -2.83
N ASN A 131 -8.65 -14.34 -3.51
CA ASN A 131 -10.05 -14.55 -3.90
C ASN A 131 -10.52 -15.90 -3.38
N ALA A 132 -11.72 -15.93 -2.83
CA ALA A 132 -12.37 -17.18 -2.45
C ALA A 132 -12.90 -17.91 -3.69
N VAL A 133 -12.67 -19.22 -3.73
CA VAL A 133 -13.14 -20.11 -4.79
C VAL A 133 -13.81 -21.30 -4.12
N SER A 134 -15.13 -21.47 -4.29
CA SER A 134 -15.94 -22.48 -3.58
C SER A 134 -15.43 -23.91 -3.80
N THR A 135 -14.96 -24.24 -4.98
CA THR A 135 -14.40 -25.58 -5.29
C THR A 135 -13.02 -25.85 -4.66
N ARG A 136 -12.36 -24.84 -4.09
CA ARG A 136 -11.01 -24.94 -3.51
C ARG A 136 -10.96 -24.67 -2.02
N ASP A 137 -11.76 -23.70 -1.54
CA ASP A 137 -11.54 -23.07 -0.24
C ASP A 137 -12.56 -23.52 0.84
N GLY A 138 -13.53 -24.40 0.48
CA GLY A 138 -14.47 -25.01 1.43
C GLY A 138 -15.34 -23.99 2.16
N ALA A 139 -15.65 -24.26 3.42
CA ALA A 139 -16.60 -23.47 4.23
C ALA A 139 -16.25 -21.98 4.35
N VAL A 140 -14.98 -21.58 4.24
CA VAL A 140 -14.63 -20.16 4.27
C VAL A 140 -15.07 -19.43 2.99
N ALA A 141 -15.21 -20.16 1.86
CA ALA A 141 -15.78 -19.57 0.65
C ALA A 141 -17.28 -19.29 0.80
N ASP A 142 -18.03 -20.17 1.51
CA ASP A 142 -19.44 -19.95 1.83
C ASP A 142 -19.59 -18.74 2.77
N GLU A 143 -18.67 -18.59 3.72
CA GLU A 143 -18.66 -17.39 4.60
C GLU A 143 -18.44 -16.11 3.79
N VAL A 144 -17.54 -16.13 2.78
CA VAL A 144 -17.31 -14.99 1.90
C VAL A 144 -18.55 -14.67 1.06
N GLU A 145 -19.25 -15.66 0.56
CA GLU A 145 -20.49 -15.46 -0.20
C GLU A 145 -21.56 -14.75 0.64
N GLN A 146 -21.67 -15.12 1.93
CA GLN A 146 -22.67 -14.56 2.85
C GLN A 146 -22.31 -13.14 3.32
N ASN A 147 -21.05 -12.86 3.62
CA ASN A 147 -20.63 -11.65 4.33
C ASN A 147 -19.83 -10.67 3.47
N GLY A 148 -19.38 -11.10 2.30
CA GLY A 148 -18.44 -10.36 1.46
C GLY A 148 -16.99 -10.55 1.89
N ILE A 149 -16.07 -10.56 0.90
CA ILE A 149 -14.68 -10.93 1.10
C ILE A 149 -13.91 -9.96 2.01
N GLY A 150 -14.18 -8.66 1.92
CA GLY A 150 -13.51 -7.65 2.76
C GLY A 150 -13.83 -7.84 4.24
N VAL A 151 -15.11 -8.04 4.57
CA VAL A 151 -15.59 -8.28 5.94
C VAL A 151 -15.02 -9.58 6.48
N THR A 152 -15.05 -10.65 5.68
CA THR A 152 -14.52 -11.97 6.07
C THR A 152 -13.02 -11.91 6.31
N THR A 153 -12.24 -11.27 5.43
CA THR A 153 -10.79 -11.11 5.65
C THR A 153 -10.54 -10.31 6.94
N GLN A 154 -11.24 -9.20 7.17
CA GLN A 154 -11.06 -8.37 8.36
C GLN A 154 -11.36 -9.11 9.67
N LYS A 155 -12.33 -10.04 9.67
CA LYS A 155 -12.64 -10.91 10.82
C LYS A 155 -11.42 -11.75 11.24
N TYR A 156 -10.65 -12.29 10.28
CA TYR A 156 -9.48 -13.11 10.55
C TYR A 156 -8.23 -12.30 10.91
N PHE A 157 -8.19 -11.00 10.56
CA PHE A 157 -7.06 -10.11 10.85
C PHE A 157 -7.51 -8.86 11.63
N PRO A 158 -7.97 -9.02 12.89
CA PRO A 158 -8.45 -7.90 13.68
C PRO A 158 -7.33 -6.88 13.93
N GLY A 159 -7.63 -5.60 13.65
CA GLY A 159 -6.69 -4.49 13.84
C GLY A 159 -5.62 -4.36 12.76
N VAL A 160 -5.65 -5.17 11.71
CA VAL A 160 -4.84 -4.99 10.50
C VAL A 160 -5.57 -4.03 9.56
N ARG A 161 -4.84 -3.14 8.92
CA ARG A 161 -5.35 -2.12 8.00
C ARG A 161 -5.35 -2.70 6.57
N ILE A 162 -6.47 -3.34 6.20
CA ILE A 162 -6.57 -4.13 4.97
C ILE A 162 -6.95 -3.25 3.79
N VAL A 163 -6.27 -3.46 2.65
CA VAL A 163 -6.62 -2.88 1.35
C VAL A 163 -6.63 -3.99 0.31
N ARG A 164 -7.78 -4.23 -0.30
CA ARG A 164 -7.92 -5.15 -1.44
C ARG A 164 -7.18 -4.56 -2.64
N ALA A 165 -6.27 -5.34 -3.24
CA ALA A 165 -5.50 -4.94 -4.41
C ALA A 165 -4.96 -6.17 -5.15
N PHE A 166 -4.74 -6.06 -6.48
CA PHE A 166 -4.18 -7.12 -7.33
C PHE A 166 -5.03 -8.39 -7.45
N ASN A 167 -6.28 -8.35 -7.05
CA ASN A 167 -7.20 -9.50 -7.04
C ASN A 167 -8.07 -9.61 -8.31
N THR A 168 -7.96 -8.68 -9.25
CA THR A 168 -8.90 -8.55 -10.38
C THR A 168 -8.36 -9.07 -11.70
N MET A 169 -7.10 -9.51 -11.77
CA MET A 169 -6.54 -10.05 -13.00
C MET A 169 -5.46 -11.11 -12.77
N SER A 170 -5.17 -11.87 -13.80
CA SER A 170 -4.14 -12.92 -13.77
C SER A 170 -2.74 -12.35 -13.57
N TYR A 171 -1.89 -13.07 -12.84
CA TYR A 171 -0.47 -12.77 -12.68
C TYR A 171 0.27 -12.66 -14.04
N MET A 172 -0.15 -13.42 -15.05
CA MET A 172 0.42 -13.36 -16.39
C MET A 172 0.19 -12.00 -17.04
N VAL A 173 -0.98 -11.39 -16.81
CA VAL A 173 -1.27 -10.03 -17.28
C VAL A 173 -0.38 -9.03 -16.57
N PHE A 174 -0.22 -9.13 -15.24
CA PHE A 174 0.74 -8.28 -14.50
C PHE A 174 2.15 -8.44 -15.03
N ALA A 175 2.64 -9.66 -15.24
CA ALA A 175 3.99 -9.91 -15.73
C ALA A 175 4.26 -9.26 -17.10
N ARG A 176 3.25 -9.32 -18.01
CA ARG A 176 3.37 -8.79 -19.37
C ARG A 176 3.15 -7.28 -19.45
N GLU A 177 2.16 -6.75 -18.72
CA GLU A 177 1.65 -5.40 -18.90
C GLU A 177 2.16 -4.39 -17.87
N ALA A 178 2.91 -4.82 -16.84
CA ALA A 178 3.37 -3.93 -15.76
C ALA A 178 4.16 -2.72 -16.27
N ASN A 179 4.94 -2.87 -17.34
CA ASN A 179 5.76 -1.81 -17.91
C ASN A 179 5.21 -1.27 -19.25
N ARG A 180 3.93 -1.49 -19.55
CA ARG A 180 3.34 -1.02 -20.80
C ARG A 180 3.38 0.51 -20.89
N PRO A 181 3.47 1.11 -22.12
CA PRO A 181 3.25 2.53 -22.32
C PRO A 181 1.81 2.91 -21.98
N ASP A 182 1.50 4.20 -22.02
CA ASP A 182 0.13 4.65 -21.79
C ASP A 182 -0.86 4.08 -22.86
N PRO A 183 -2.09 3.78 -22.42
CA PRO A 183 -2.64 3.88 -21.07
C PRO A 183 -2.09 2.81 -20.14
N LYS A 184 -1.77 3.19 -18.88
CA LYS A 184 -1.29 2.25 -17.85
C LYS A 184 -2.34 1.23 -17.47
N LEU A 185 -1.87 0.13 -16.86
CA LEU A 185 -2.75 -0.90 -16.32
C LEU A 185 -3.57 -0.34 -15.15
N ALA A 186 -4.90 -0.39 -15.26
CA ALA A 186 -5.80 0.01 -14.19
C ALA A 186 -5.93 -1.13 -13.16
N ILE A 187 -5.59 -0.86 -11.91
CA ILE A 187 -5.70 -1.81 -10.78
C ILE A 187 -6.63 -1.20 -9.76
N PRO A 188 -7.86 -1.72 -9.61
CA PRO A 188 -8.79 -1.24 -8.57
C PRO A 188 -8.25 -1.61 -7.19
N ILE A 189 -8.44 -0.67 -6.24
CA ILE A 189 -8.12 -0.85 -4.82
C ILE A 189 -9.33 -0.45 -3.97
N ALA A 190 -9.52 -1.12 -2.84
CA ALA A 190 -10.59 -0.82 -1.89
C ALA A 190 -10.14 -1.09 -0.45
N GLY A 191 -10.45 -0.18 0.46
CA GLY A 191 -10.16 -0.28 1.89
C GLY A 191 -10.80 0.87 2.66
N ASP A 192 -11.03 0.67 3.95
CA ASP A 192 -11.76 1.63 4.81
C ASP A 192 -10.84 2.69 5.43
N ASP A 193 -9.53 2.42 5.51
CA ASP A 193 -8.55 3.34 6.05
C ASP A 193 -7.90 4.19 4.93
N PRO A 194 -8.16 5.51 4.88
CA PRO A 194 -7.64 6.36 3.82
C PRO A 194 -6.12 6.39 3.72
N GLN A 195 -5.39 6.27 4.85
CA GLN A 195 -3.92 6.24 4.84
C GLN A 195 -3.40 4.92 4.30
N ALA A 196 -4.04 3.79 4.67
CA ALA A 196 -3.69 2.49 4.11
C ALA A 196 -3.94 2.44 2.59
N VAL A 197 -5.05 3.01 2.13
CA VAL A 197 -5.36 3.15 0.69
C VAL A 197 -4.29 3.98 -0.03
N GLN A 198 -3.78 5.06 0.56
CA GLN A 198 -2.68 5.84 -0.02
C GLN A 198 -1.38 5.03 -0.16
N VAL A 199 -1.02 4.24 0.88
CA VAL A 199 0.13 3.33 0.85
C VAL A 199 -0.05 2.28 -0.25
N ALA A 200 -1.21 1.64 -0.31
CA ALA A 200 -1.52 0.65 -1.35
C ALA A 200 -1.47 1.27 -2.76
N ALA A 201 -2.03 2.46 -2.96
CA ALA A 201 -1.98 3.17 -4.23
C ALA A 201 -0.55 3.49 -4.69
N ALA A 202 0.35 3.82 -3.77
CA ALA A 202 1.76 4.00 -4.08
C ALA A 202 2.41 2.70 -4.56
N LEU A 203 2.23 1.60 -3.83
CA LEU A 203 2.78 0.29 -4.19
C LEU A 203 2.17 -0.28 -5.48
N VAL A 204 0.89 -0.01 -5.75
CA VAL A 204 0.25 -0.36 -7.03
C VAL A 204 0.90 0.40 -8.18
N ARG A 205 1.13 1.71 -8.05
CA ARG A 205 1.85 2.50 -9.07
C ARG A 205 3.26 1.98 -9.32
N ASP A 206 3.98 1.58 -8.27
CA ASP A 206 5.33 1.06 -8.41
C ASP A 206 5.37 -0.32 -9.09
N ALA A 207 4.37 -1.16 -8.88
CA ALA A 207 4.24 -2.45 -9.57
C ALA A 207 3.81 -2.31 -11.05
N SER A 208 3.31 -1.13 -11.49
CA SER A 208 2.72 -0.91 -12.82
C SER A 208 3.46 0.13 -13.68
N ARG A 209 4.73 0.42 -13.37
CA ARG A 209 5.55 1.42 -14.09
C ARG A 209 6.86 0.88 -14.59
#